data_62ffcad0ab4e51ba4ad4c133917ccdb9
#
_entry.id   62ffcad0ab4e51ba4ad4c133917ccdb9
#
_cell.length_a   1.000
_cell.length_b   1.000
_cell.length_c   1.000
_cell.angle_alpha   90.00
_cell.angle_beta   90.00
_cell.angle_gamma   90.00
#
_symmetry.space_group_name_H-M   'P 1'
#
loop_
_entity.id
_entity.type
_entity.pdbx_description
1 polymer ?
#
loop_
_entity_poly.entity_id
_entity_poly.type
_entity_poly.pdbx_seq_one_letter_code
_entity_poly.pdbx_strand_id
1 'polypeptide(L)'
;MRIEITPAVVLPDVSPLIHLAAVDCLPLLQEFGRVVVMDVVAFEASADYEKPWARQVAEWLARRKAPEGSQPVAVVTTEIGEAYRLARQADPNFRLRNAGENAIRDWLVEMLPEIGGPALVVYEDSKVPKLLRRERLHEVVVAATTRALLVFAEERGLIQSAEDTWSEIIDRAPSANPRSDVSVMRPMRAL
;
A
#
# COMPACT_ATOMS: atom_id res chain seq x y z
N MET A 1 -20.86 3.77 1.46
CA MET A 1 -20.17 5.09 1.46
C MET A 1 -19.36 5.19 0.17
N ARG A 2 -19.91 5.71 -0.93
CA ARG A 2 -19.22 5.73 -2.23
C ARG A 2 -17.99 6.63 -2.19
N ILE A 3 -16.82 6.09 -2.53
CA ILE A 3 -15.70 6.90 -2.99
C ILE A 3 -15.91 7.10 -4.48
N GLU A 4 -16.37 8.29 -4.88
CA GLU A 4 -16.47 8.71 -6.28
C GLU A 4 -15.11 9.14 -6.87
N ILE A 5 -14.03 9.07 -6.08
CA ILE A 5 -12.69 9.46 -6.49
C ILE A 5 -12.00 8.24 -7.09
N THR A 6 -11.57 8.35 -8.35
CA THR A 6 -10.66 7.39 -8.98
C THR A 6 -9.24 7.87 -8.73
N PRO A 7 -8.45 7.21 -7.86
CA PRO A 7 -7.07 7.58 -7.63
C PRO A 7 -6.24 7.42 -8.92
N ALA A 8 -5.38 8.39 -9.19
CA ALA A 8 -4.41 8.28 -10.29
C ALA A 8 -3.28 7.29 -9.93
N VAL A 9 -2.99 7.18 -8.62
CA VAL A 9 -1.95 6.29 -8.11
C VAL A 9 -2.36 5.68 -6.77
N VAL A 10 -1.95 4.43 -6.54
CA VAL A 10 -2.15 3.66 -5.30
C VAL A 10 -0.78 3.33 -4.70
N LEU A 11 -0.58 3.69 -3.46
CA LEU A 11 0.67 3.55 -2.71
C LEU A 11 0.42 2.65 -1.48
N PRO A 12 0.62 1.35 -1.58
CA PRO A 12 0.49 0.46 -0.43
C PRO A 12 1.74 0.52 0.45
N ASP A 13 1.54 0.49 1.77
CA ASP A 13 2.59 0.22 2.75
C ASP A 13 2.82 -1.29 2.90
N VAL A 14 3.78 -1.70 3.73
CA VAL A 14 4.20 -3.10 3.94
C VAL A 14 3.04 -3.99 4.39
N SER A 15 2.33 -3.58 5.46
CA SER A 15 1.26 -4.41 6.03
C SER A 15 0.11 -4.68 5.05
N PRO A 16 -0.43 -3.69 4.32
CA PRO A 16 -1.41 -3.93 3.27
C PRO A 16 -0.97 -4.92 2.20
N LEU A 17 0.30 -4.86 1.77
CA LEU A 17 0.83 -5.84 0.81
C LEU A 17 0.80 -7.26 1.36
N ILE A 18 1.24 -7.44 2.62
CA ILE A 18 1.24 -8.74 3.31
C ILE A 18 -0.21 -9.24 3.48
N HIS A 19 -1.12 -8.39 3.94
CA HIS A 19 -2.52 -8.74 4.17
C HIS A 19 -3.21 -9.21 2.89
N LEU A 20 -3.09 -8.43 1.81
CA LEU A 20 -3.71 -8.78 0.54
C LEU A 20 -3.05 -10.00 -0.12
N ALA A 21 -1.72 -10.18 0.04
CA ALA A 21 -1.03 -11.36 -0.43
C ALA A 21 -1.53 -12.64 0.26
N ALA A 22 -1.76 -12.58 1.57
CA ALA A 22 -2.19 -13.75 2.35
C ALA A 22 -3.53 -14.37 1.86
N VAL A 23 -4.32 -13.61 1.13
CA VAL A 23 -5.64 -14.02 0.58
C VAL A 23 -5.73 -13.86 -0.94
N ASP A 24 -4.60 -13.82 -1.64
CA ASP A 24 -4.50 -13.70 -3.11
C ASP A 24 -5.19 -12.45 -3.70
N CYS A 25 -5.36 -11.40 -2.90
CA CYS A 25 -6.07 -10.17 -3.27
C CYS A 25 -5.17 -8.99 -3.67
N LEU A 26 -3.86 -9.19 -3.91
CA LEU A 26 -2.96 -8.12 -4.39
C LEU A 26 -3.46 -7.42 -5.66
N PRO A 27 -4.07 -8.11 -6.66
CA PRO A 27 -4.61 -7.45 -7.84
C PRO A 27 -5.67 -6.39 -7.55
N LEU A 28 -6.37 -6.45 -6.42
CA LEU A 28 -7.34 -5.41 -6.03
C LEU A 28 -6.75 -4.00 -6.01
N LEU A 29 -5.47 -3.86 -5.65
CA LEU A 29 -4.80 -2.56 -5.67
C LEU A 29 -4.85 -1.92 -7.07
N GLN A 30 -4.72 -2.73 -8.12
CA GLN A 30 -4.69 -2.29 -9.52
C GLN A 30 -6.07 -1.84 -10.02
N GLU A 31 -7.16 -2.33 -9.41
CA GLU A 31 -8.54 -1.92 -9.73
C GLU A 31 -8.85 -0.49 -9.24
N PHE A 32 -8.03 0.04 -8.34
CA PHE A 32 -8.17 1.41 -7.83
C PHE A 32 -7.30 2.42 -8.57
N GLY A 33 -6.26 1.99 -9.27
CA GLY A 33 -5.39 2.87 -10.03
C GLY A 33 -4.00 2.27 -10.30
N ARG A 34 -3.11 3.05 -10.89
CA ARG A 34 -1.72 2.65 -11.09
C ARG A 34 -1.04 2.41 -9.73
N VAL A 35 -0.49 1.23 -9.50
CA VAL A 35 0.18 0.90 -8.24
C VAL A 35 1.65 1.29 -8.29
N VAL A 36 2.09 2.05 -7.29
CA VAL A 36 3.50 2.42 -7.10
C VAL A 36 3.95 1.95 -5.72
N VAL A 37 4.97 1.11 -5.69
CA VAL A 37 5.53 0.54 -4.47
C VAL A 37 6.94 1.08 -4.28
N MET A 38 7.23 1.64 -3.12
CA MET A 38 8.59 2.07 -2.78
C MET A 38 9.50 0.85 -2.65
N ASP A 39 10.73 0.94 -3.10
CA ASP A 39 11.70 -0.17 -3.08
C ASP A 39 11.94 -0.72 -1.66
N VAL A 40 11.98 0.13 -0.64
CA VAL A 40 12.09 -0.30 0.75
C VAL A 40 10.85 -1.07 1.21
N VAL A 41 9.64 -0.66 0.79
CA VAL A 41 8.38 -1.36 1.08
C VAL A 41 8.35 -2.71 0.37
N ALA A 42 8.74 -2.75 -0.91
CA ALA A 42 8.85 -3.98 -1.68
C ALA A 42 9.84 -4.95 -1.01
N PHE A 43 10.99 -4.45 -0.59
CA PHE A 43 12.02 -5.23 0.10
C PHE A 43 11.49 -5.80 1.43
N GLU A 44 10.88 -4.97 2.29
CA GLU A 44 10.38 -5.41 3.60
C GLU A 44 9.23 -6.42 3.47
N ALA A 45 8.31 -6.20 2.53
CA ALA A 45 7.17 -7.10 2.31
C ALA A 45 7.58 -8.47 1.74
N SER A 46 8.72 -8.56 1.04
CA SER A 46 9.23 -9.79 0.41
C SER A 46 10.48 -10.37 1.07
N ALA A 47 11.00 -9.77 2.15
CA ALA A 47 12.29 -10.13 2.75
C ALA A 47 12.34 -11.55 3.32
N ASP A 48 11.23 -12.02 3.89
CA ASP A 48 11.14 -13.37 4.48
C ASP A 48 10.50 -14.33 3.47
N TYR A 49 11.28 -14.74 2.48
CA TYR A 49 10.82 -15.57 1.36
C TYR A 49 10.27 -16.96 1.78
N GLU A 50 10.55 -17.38 3.01
CA GLU A 50 9.97 -18.61 3.59
C GLU A 50 8.47 -18.44 3.87
N LYS A 51 8.01 -17.21 4.03
CA LYS A 51 6.59 -16.93 4.24
C LYS A 51 5.82 -16.93 2.91
N PRO A 52 4.66 -17.62 2.84
CA PRO A 52 3.87 -17.69 1.62
C PRO A 52 3.52 -16.32 1.04
N TRP A 53 3.09 -15.38 1.88
CA TRP A 53 2.73 -14.02 1.46
C TRP A 53 3.91 -13.22 0.90
N ALA A 54 5.13 -13.37 1.48
CA ALA A 54 6.31 -12.67 0.98
C ALA A 54 6.69 -13.16 -0.41
N ARG A 55 6.55 -14.45 -0.68
CA ARG A 55 6.74 -15.04 -2.00
C ARG A 55 5.71 -14.52 -2.99
N GLN A 56 4.45 -14.47 -2.59
CA GLN A 56 3.36 -13.93 -3.42
C GLN A 56 3.57 -12.45 -3.77
N VAL A 57 4.01 -11.63 -2.79
CA VAL A 57 4.39 -10.23 -3.04
C VAL A 57 5.53 -10.16 -4.05
N ALA A 58 6.62 -10.92 -3.85
CA ALA A 58 7.76 -10.93 -4.76
C ALA A 58 7.36 -11.34 -6.19
N GLU A 59 6.56 -12.40 -6.33
CA GLU A 59 6.06 -12.86 -7.62
C GLU A 59 5.16 -11.82 -8.31
N TRP A 60 4.26 -11.17 -7.54
CA TRP A 60 3.39 -10.14 -8.06
C TRP A 60 4.17 -8.91 -8.54
N LEU A 61 5.15 -8.44 -7.76
CA LEU A 61 6.02 -7.32 -8.14
C LEU A 61 6.91 -7.65 -9.35
N ALA A 62 7.29 -8.92 -9.53
CA ALA A 62 8.10 -9.37 -10.67
C ALA A 62 7.31 -9.45 -11.99
N ARG A 63 5.98 -9.42 -11.96
CA ARG A 63 5.13 -9.44 -13.16
C ARG A 63 5.27 -8.13 -13.93
N ARG A 64 6.07 -8.15 -15.00
CA ARG A 64 6.34 -6.97 -15.85
C ARG A 64 5.14 -6.56 -16.73
N LYS A 65 4.15 -7.43 -16.88
CA LYS A 65 2.96 -7.16 -17.69
C LYS A 65 1.74 -7.24 -16.78
N ALA A 66 1.01 -6.13 -16.71
CA ALA A 66 -0.32 -6.14 -16.13
C ALA A 66 -1.24 -7.08 -16.94
N PRO A 67 -2.18 -7.79 -16.32
CA PRO A 67 -3.25 -8.46 -17.03
C PRO A 67 -3.95 -7.47 -17.97
N GLU A 68 -4.51 -7.97 -19.08
CA GLU A 68 -5.21 -7.12 -20.05
C GLU A 68 -6.32 -6.34 -19.33
N GLY A 69 -6.30 -5.00 -19.48
CA GLY A 69 -7.25 -4.09 -18.83
C GLY A 69 -6.90 -3.65 -17.39
N SER A 70 -5.87 -4.19 -16.76
CA SER A 70 -5.44 -3.74 -15.42
C SER A 70 -4.35 -2.66 -15.49
N GLN A 71 -4.25 -1.88 -14.41
CA GLN A 71 -3.21 -0.85 -14.27
C GLN A 71 -1.83 -1.48 -13.99
N PRO A 72 -0.73 -0.87 -14.47
CA PRO A 72 0.61 -1.37 -14.21
C PRO A 72 1.00 -1.25 -12.74
N VAL A 73 1.94 -2.11 -12.32
CA VAL A 73 2.63 -2.02 -11.02
C VAL A 73 4.06 -1.56 -11.27
N ALA A 74 4.50 -0.53 -10.56
CA ALA A 74 5.85 -0.01 -10.62
C ALA A 74 6.53 -0.09 -9.26
N VAL A 75 7.77 -0.56 -9.21
CA VAL A 75 8.65 -0.39 -8.04
C VAL A 75 9.56 0.78 -8.30
N VAL A 76 9.56 1.76 -7.38
CA VAL A 76 10.34 3.00 -7.50
C VAL A 76 11.50 2.96 -6.51
N THR A 77 12.71 3.23 -7.00
CA THR A 77 13.90 3.40 -6.17
C THR A 77 13.83 4.74 -5.44
N THR A 78 14.11 4.73 -4.15
CA THR A 78 14.13 5.91 -3.29
C THR A 78 15.47 6.05 -2.59
N GLU A 79 15.86 7.28 -2.21
CA GLU A 79 17.09 7.51 -1.44
C GLU A 79 17.08 6.72 -0.12
N ILE A 80 15.91 6.65 0.53
CA ILE A 80 15.72 5.87 1.77
C ILE A 80 15.93 4.37 1.50
N GLY A 81 15.38 3.84 0.41
CA GLY A 81 15.52 2.43 0.04
C GLY A 81 16.96 2.09 -0.33
N GLU A 82 17.67 2.97 -1.04
CA GLU A 82 19.07 2.79 -1.35
C GLU A 82 19.95 2.78 -0.10
N ALA A 83 19.77 3.77 0.78
CA ALA A 83 20.49 3.84 2.07
C ALA A 83 20.19 2.61 2.94
N TYR A 84 18.93 2.16 2.99
CA TYR A 84 18.52 0.97 3.74
C TYR A 84 19.17 -0.29 3.19
N ARG A 85 19.20 -0.46 1.87
CA ARG A 85 19.85 -1.60 1.22
C ARG A 85 21.35 -1.66 1.50
N LEU A 86 22.03 -0.52 1.43
CA LEU A 86 23.47 -0.42 1.73
C LEU A 86 23.73 -0.77 3.21
N ALA A 87 22.94 -0.23 4.13
CA ALA A 87 23.05 -0.55 5.55
C ALA A 87 22.83 -2.04 5.83
N ARG A 88 21.87 -2.66 5.15
CA ARG A 88 21.59 -4.11 5.27
C ARG A 88 22.68 -5.00 4.69
N GLN A 89 23.43 -4.53 3.70
CA GLN A 89 24.60 -5.24 3.19
C GLN A 89 25.74 -5.25 4.23
N ALA A 90 25.89 -4.16 5.00
CA ALA A 90 26.89 -4.06 6.07
C ALA A 90 26.45 -4.82 7.35
N ASP A 91 25.16 -4.73 7.70
CA ASP A 91 24.56 -5.43 8.84
C ASP A 91 23.21 -6.05 8.43
N PRO A 92 23.12 -7.36 8.21
CA PRO A 92 21.89 -8.06 7.87
C PRO A 92 20.74 -7.87 8.87
N ASN A 93 21.03 -7.50 10.11
CA ASN A 93 20.03 -7.25 11.14
C ASN A 93 19.60 -5.79 11.23
N PHE A 94 20.22 -4.90 10.44
CA PHE A 94 19.86 -3.48 10.44
C PHE A 94 18.36 -3.30 10.17
N ARG A 95 17.74 -2.40 10.95
CA ARG A 95 16.34 -2.00 10.80
C ARG A 95 16.25 -0.48 10.79
N LEU A 96 15.62 0.07 9.80
CA LEU A 96 15.32 1.51 9.71
C LEU A 96 13.86 1.73 10.05
N ARG A 97 13.62 2.31 11.22
CA ARG A 97 12.24 2.53 11.67
C ARG A 97 11.51 3.52 10.75
N ASN A 98 10.27 3.20 10.40
CA ASN A 98 9.38 3.99 9.55
C ASN A 98 9.98 4.28 8.15
N ALA A 99 10.80 3.38 7.61
CA ALA A 99 11.42 3.57 6.30
C ALA A 99 10.39 3.64 5.19
N GLY A 100 9.41 2.74 5.20
CA GLY A 100 8.33 2.69 4.21
C GLY A 100 7.50 3.97 4.19
N GLU A 101 7.02 4.39 5.37
CA GLU A 101 6.19 5.60 5.50
C GLU A 101 6.93 6.87 5.07
N ASN A 102 8.22 6.96 5.41
CA ASN A 102 9.05 8.10 5.00
C ASN A 102 9.30 8.09 3.48
N ALA A 103 9.58 6.93 2.89
CA ALA A 103 9.75 6.81 1.45
C ALA A 103 8.46 7.18 0.68
N ILE A 104 7.29 6.74 1.15
CA ILE A 104 5.99 7.13 0.59
C ILE A 104 5.79 8.64 0.70
N ARG A 105 6.10 9.24 1.86
CA ARG A 105 5.98 10.68 2.08
C ARG A 105 6.86 11.46 1.10
N ASP A 106 8.14 11.11 1.01
CA ASP A 106 9.11 11.84 0.19
C ASP A 106 8.73 11.75 -1.28
N TRP A 107 8.34 10.55 -1.74
CA TRP A 107 7.84 10.37 -3.09
C TRP A 107 6.57 11.19 -3.37
N LEU A 108 5.62 11.24 -2.43
CA LEU A 108 4.41 12.04 -2.59
C LEU A 108 4.73 13.53 -2.68
N VAL A 109 5.63 14.05 -1.82
CA VAL A 109 6.02 15.48 -1.84
C VAL A 109 6.60 15.85 -3.20
N GLU A 110 7.42 14.98 -3.79
CA GLU A 110 8.07 15.21 -5.07
C GLU A 110 7.09 15.05 -6.24
N MET A 111 6.34 13.96 -6.27
CA MET A 111 5.59 13.53 -7.46
C MET A 111 4.14 14.02 -7.52
N LEU A 112 3.56 14.46 -6.40
CA LEU A 112 2.15 14.84 -6.36
C LEU A 112 1.77 15.90 -7.41
N PRO A 113 2.61 16.92 -7.68
CA PRO A 113 2.32 17.92 -8.71
C PRO A 113 2.23 17.33 -10.14
N GLU A 114 2.90 16.19 -10.38
CA GLU A 114 3.00 15.55 -11.71
C GLU A 114 1.95 14.45 -11.92
N ILE A 115 1.36 13.92 -10.83
CA ILE A 115 0.44 12.78 -10.90
C ILE A 115 -0.88 13.13 -11.63
N GLY A 116 -1.31 14.39 -11.60
CA GLY A 116 -2.51 14.86 -12.30
C GLY A 116 -3.82 14.34 -11.71
N GLY A 117 -3.83 13.88 -10.45
CA GLY A 117 -5.01 13.37 -9.75
C GLY A 117 -4.72 12.97 -8.31
N PRO A 118 -5.72 12.53 -7.54
CA PRO A 118 -5.54 12.14 -6.15
C PRO A 118 -4.71 10.87 -6.03
N ALA A 119 -3.87 10.81 -4.99
CA ALA A 119 -3.17 9.60 -4.59
C ALA A 119 -3.97 8.86 -3.50
N LEU A 120 -3.95 7.51 -3.54
CA LEU A 120 -4.47 6.66 -2.47
C LEU A 120 -3.32 5.99 -1.75
N VAL A 121 -3.15 6.28 -0.46
CA VAL A 121 -2.22 5.55 0.42
C VAL A 121 -3.00 4.47 1.17
N VAL A 122 -2.57 3.21 1.06
CA VAL A 122 -3.14 2.10 1.82
C VAL A 122 -2.20 1.75 2.96
N TYR A 123 -2.69 1.75 4.20
CA TYR A 123 -1.88 1.66 5.41
C TYR A 123 -2.56 0.86 6.53
N GLU A 124 -1.78 0.48 7.57
CA GLU A 124 -2.28 -0.06 8.84
C GLU A 124 -1.78 0.75 10.05
N ASP A 125 -0.58 1.36 9.97
CA ASP A 125 -0.04 2.14 11.08
C ASP A 125 -0.73 3.51 11.20
N SER A 126 -1.30 3.78 12.35
CA SER A 126 -1.95 5.08 12.68
C SER A 126 -1.04 6.30 12.58
N LYS A 127 0.28 6.10 12.40
CA LYS A 127 1.24 7.17 12.14
C LYS A 127 1.10 7.76 10.74
N VAL A 128 0.69 6.96 9.75
CA VAL A 128 0.55 7.42 8.36
C VAL A 128 -0.39 8.61 8.24
N PRO A 129 -1.64 8.61 8.77
CA PRO A 129 -2.48 9.79 8.75
C PRO A 129 -1.89 11.02 9.45
N LYS A 130 -1.13 10.80 10.54
CA LYS A 130 -0.45 11.90 11.26
C LYS A 130 0.66 12.50 10.42
N LEU A 131 1.44 11.67 9.74
CA LEU A 131 2.50 12.07 8.83
C LEU A 131 1.93 12.91 7.67
N LEU A 132 0.89 12.41 7.00
CA LEU A 132 0.23 13.10 5.89
C LEU A 132 -0.34 14.47 6.32
N ARG A 133 -0.90 14.57 7.52
CA ARG A 133 -1.39 15.86 8.06
C ARG A 133 -0.26 16.83 8.33
N ARG A 134 0.84 16.37 8.93
CA ARG A 134 2.01 17.22 9.23
C ARG A 134 2.60 17.83 7.96
N GLU A 135 2.67 17.08 6.89
CA GLU A 135 3.19 17.51 5.59
C GLU A 135 2.12 18.18 4.70
N ARG A 136 0.89 18.39 5.21
CA ARG A 136 -0.27 18.92 4.46
C ARG A 136 -0.70 18.12 3.24
N LEU A 137 -0.20 16.90 3.11
CA LEU A 137 -0.56 15.98 2.00
C LEU A 137 -2.01 15.52 2.09
N HIS A 138 -2.63 15.57 3.28
CA HIS A 138 -4.03 15.22 3.51
C HIS A 138 -5.03 16.10 2.72
N GLU A 139 -4.59 17.18 2.11
CA GLU A 139 -5.44 18.03 1.27
C GLU A 139 -5.73 17.38 -0.10
N VAL A 140 -4.85 16.49 -0.57
CA VAL A 140 -4.86 15.91 -1.93
C VAL A 140 -4.68 14.38 -1.93
N VAL A 141 -4.35 13.78 -0.78
CA VAL A 141 -4.15 12.34 -0.63
C VAL A 141 -5.34 11.73 0.12
N VAL A 142 -5.88 10.66 -0.44
CA VAL A 142 -6.77 9.74 0.27
C VAL A 142 -5.90 8.74 1.04
N ALA A 143 -6.18 8.50 2.31
CA ALA A 143 -5.53 7.41 3.02
C ALA A 143 -6.61 6.46 3.57
N ALA A 144 -6.44 5.17 3.33
CA ALA A 144 -7.39 4.14 3.72
C ALA A 144 -6.67 2.95 4.38
N THR A 145 -7.28 2.34 5.38
CA THR A 145 -6.83 1.05 5.91
C THR A 145 -7.12 -0.06 4.89
N THR A 146 -6.44 -1.20 5.01
CA THR A 146 -6.74 -2.38 4.18
C THR A 146 -8.21 -2.78 4.29
N ARG A 147 -8.76 -2.77 5.51
CA ARG A 147 -10.18 -3.08 5.72
C ARG A 147 -11.11 -2.09 5.01
N ALA A 148 -10.78 -0.80 5.00
CA ALA A 148 -11.53 0.19 4.23
C ALA A 148 -11.43 -0.05 2.71
N LEU A 149 -10.25 -0.44 2.21
CA LEU A 149 -10.06 -0.81 0.81
C LEU A 149 -10.95 -1.99 0.43
N LEU A 150 -11.06 -3.02 1.28
CA LEU A 150 -11.94 -4.17 1.05
C LEU A 150 -13.42 -3.76 0.99
N VAL A 151 -13.87 -2.86 1.88
CA VAL A 151 -15.24 -2.31 1.82
C VAL A 151 -15.50 -1.61 0.48
N PHE A 152 -14.54 -0.84 -0.02
CA PHE A 152 -14.68 -0.21 -1.34
C PHE A 152 -14.68 -1.22 -2.48
N ALA A 153 -13.90 -2.30 -2.35
CA ALA A 153 -13.88 -3.38 -3.34
C ALA A 153 -15.24 -4.11 -3.38
N GLU A 154 -15.86 -4.37 -2.23
CA GLU A 154 -17.21 -4.95 -2.13
C GLU A 154 -18.26 -4.01 -2.75
N GLU A 155 -18.25 -2.70 -2.40
CA GLU A 155 -19.17 -1.71 -2.99
C GLU A 155 -19.08 -1.60 -4.52
N ARG A 156 -17.91 -1.94 -5.10
CA ARG A 156 -17.68 -2.01 -6.55
C ARG A 156 -17.96 -3.39 -7.16
N GLY A 157 -18.30 -4.38 -6.35
CA GLY A 157 -18.52 -5.76 -6.81
C GLY A 157 -17.25 -6.50 -7.22
N LEU A 158 -16.06 -6.04 -6.76
CA LEU A 158 -14.77 -6.67 -7.04
C LEU A 158 -14.51 -7.89 -6.13
N ILE A 159 -15.13 -7.91 -4.95
CA ILE A 159 -15.14 -9.04 -4.02
C ILE A 159 -16.57 -9.24 -3.51
N GLN A 160 -16.85 -10.44 -2.98
CA GLN A 160 -18.19 -10.79 -2.50
C GLN A 160 -18.50 -10.20 -1.12
N SER A 161 -17.52 -10.23 -0.20
CA SER A 161 -17.66 -9.77 1.19
C SER A 161 -16.34 -9.25 1.72
N ALA A 162 -16.34 -8.01 2.16
CA ALA A 162 -15.19 -7.39 2.82
C ALA A 162 -14.91 -8.02 4.19
N GLU A 163 -15.97 -8.37 4.92
CA GLU A 163 -15.85 -8.97 6.26
C GLU A 163 -15.28 -10.38 6.20
N ASP A 164 -15.75 -11.22 5.26
CA ASP A 164 -15.22 -12.58 5.10
C ASP A 164 -13.76 -12.53 4.64
N THR A 165 -13.43 -11.66 3.68
CA THR A 165 -12.04 -11.46 3.24
C THR A 165 -11.16 -10.96 4.38
N TRP A 166 -11.65 -10.04 5.21
CA TRP A 166 -10.89 -9.55 6.37
C TRP A 166 -10.68 -10.65 7.42
N SER A 167 -11.69 -11.47 7.68
CA SER A 167 -11.58 -12.62 8.58
C SER A 167 -10.54 -13.62 8.10
N GLU A 168 -10.48 -13.89 6.79
CA GLU A 168 -9.46 -14.75 6.19
C GLU A 168 -8.05 -14.13 6.30
N ILE A 169 -7.91 -12.81 6.17
CA ILE A 169 -6.64 -12.10 6.41
C ILE A 169 -6.19 -12.28 7.86
N ILE A 170 -7.09 -12.13 8.83
CA ILE A 170 -6.76 -12.32 10.26
C ILE A 170 -6.22 -13.73 10.50
N ASP A 171 -6.81 -14.74 9.89
CA ASP A 171 -6.42 -16.13 10.08
C ASP A 171 -5.06 -16.46 9.43
N ARG A 172 -4.72 -15.79 8.32
CA ARG A 172 -3.53 -16.12 7.53
C ARG A 172 -2.35 -15.17 7.70
N ALA A 173 -2.59 -13.90 8.03
CA ALA A 173 -1.57 -12.88 8.18
C ALA A 173 -1.31 -12.56 9.66
N PRO A 174 -0.13 -12.92 10.22
CA PRO A 174 0.14 -12.80 11.66
C PRO A 174 0.21 -11.36 12.17
N SER A 175 0.36 -10.37 11.27
CA SER A 175 0.38 -8.94 11.59
C SER A 175 -1.00 -8.28 11.53
N ALA A 176 -2.02 -8.99 11.06
CA ALA A 176 -3.37 -8.43 10.96
C ALA A 176 -3.96 -8.21 12.35
N ASN A 177 -4.45 -6.99 12.58
CA ASN A 177 -5.11 -6.66 13.84
C ASN A 177 -6.63 -6.84 13.68
N PRO A 178 -7.26 -7.79 14.42
CA PRO A 178 -8.72 -7.99 14.36
C PRO A 178 -9.54 -6.72 14.65
N ARG A 179 -8.92 -5.76 15.36
CA ARG A 179 -9.54 -4.49 15.72
C ARG A 179 -9.20 -3.36 14.76
N SER A 180 -8.59 -3.67 13.59
CA SER A 180 -8.32 -2.64 12.58
C SER A 180 -9.64 -2.01 12.13
N ASP A 181 -9.70 -0.69 12.19
CA ASP A 181 -10.90 0.07 11.86
C ASP A 181 -11.04 0.25 10.34
N VAL A 182 -12.29 0.39 9.88
CA VAL A 182 -12.60 0.92 8.55
C VAL A 182 -12.36 2.43 8.59
N SER A 183 -11.12 2.83 8.39
CA SER A 183 -10.71 4.25 8.47
C SER A 183 -10.33 4.80 7.10
N VAL A 184 -10.89 5.95 6.77
CA VAL A 184 -10.61 6.70 5.54
C VAL A 184 -10.38 8.16 5.88
N MET A 185 -9.19 8.65 5.56
CA MET A 185 -8.90 10.07 5.52
C MET A 185 -9.14 10.57 4.09
N ARG A 186 -10.11 11.48 3.93
CA ARG A 186 -10.45 12.08 2.63
C ARG A 186 -9.72 13.40 2.44
N PRO A 187 -9.38 13.77 1.21
CA PRO A 187 -8.82 15.08 0.92
C PRO A 187 -9.82 16.17 1.29
N MET A 188 -9.30 17.27 1.82
CA MET A 188 -10.14 18.43 2.19
C MET A 188 -10.54 19.27 0.98
N ARG A 189 -9.85 19.12 -0.16
CA ARG A 189 -10.17 19.79 -1.43
C ARG A 189 -10.55 18.73 -2.47
N ALA A 190 -11.71 18.90 -3.10
CA ALA A 190 -11.96 18.25 -4.38
C ALA A 190 -11.02 18.90 -5.40
N LEU A 191 -10.20 18.10 -6.06
CA LEU A 191 -9.39 18.54 -7.20
C LEU A 191 -10.28 18.81 -8.41
#